data_1e29c572148cd581d6c4a9267b94535d
#
_entry.id   1e29c572148cd581d6c4a9267b94535d
#
_cell.length_a   1.000
_cell.length_b   1.000
_cell.length_c   1.000
_cell.angle_alpha   90.00
_cell.angle_beta   90.00
_cell.angle_gamma   90.00
#
_symmetry.space_group_name_H-M   'P 1'
#
loop_
_entity.id
_entity.type
_entity.pdbx_description
1 polymer ?
#
loop_
_entity_poly.entity_id
_entity_poly.type
_entity_poly.pdbx_seq_one_letter_code
_entity_poly.pdbx_strand_id
1 'polypeptide(L)'
;GYMPLRIFETRYLDMVKNCVKNNTGFGISLTKSNSDDFYNVGTYCKISDWEQMDDGLLGITARGKYRYKILNYKVQSDNLITADIESMDEPRHSDIPKELMPYSDFLKNLLEQYPKFYHDDAPKYYSESGWVGSRLTEILPMPINDKQIILETEDYLVRLYKIKDYIDSKKTI
;
A
#
# COMPACT_ATOMS: atom_id res chain seq x y z
N GLY A 1 -1.03 -4.98 -1.75
CA GLY A 1 -1.66 -5.28 -0.47
C GLY A 1 -3.16 -5.08 -0.44
N TYR A 2 -3.74 -5.36 0.70
CA TYR A 2 -5.15 -5.18 1.00
C TYR A 2 -5.30 -4.21 2.16
N MET A 3 -6.26 -3.29 2.07
CA MET A 3 -6.53 -2.28 3.10
C MET A 3 -8.03 -2.25 3.38
N PRO A 4 -8.47 -2.64 4.59
CA PRO A 4 -9.85 -2.45 5.00
C PRO A 4 -10.10 -0.97 5.29
N LEU A 5 -11.22 -0.43 4.79
CA LEU A 5 -11.63 0.95 4.97
C LEU A 5 -13.08 1.02 5.42
N ARG A 6 -13.39 1.91 6.36
CA ARG A 6 -14.75 2.27 6.77
C ARG A 6 -15.12 3.57 6.07
N ILE A 7 -16.22 3.54 5.34
CA ILE A 7 -16.68 4.67 4.54
C ILE A 7 -17.89 5.31 5.25
N PHE A 8 -17.72 6.54 5.69
CA PHE A 8 -18.75 7.28 6.43
C PHE A 8 -19.10 8.64 5.82
N GLU A 9 -18.20 9.24 5.01
CA GLU A 9 -18.49 10.51 4.34
C GLU A 9 -19.24 10.28 3.02
N THR A 10 -20.25 11.10 2.75
CA THR A 10 -21.10 10.99 1.56
C THR A 10 -20.27 11.02 0.27
N ARG A 11 -19.28 11.90 0.17
CA ARG A 11 -18.38 11.99 -1.01
C ARG A 11 -17.67 10.67 -1.30
N TYR A 12 -17.25 9.94 -0.28
CA TYR A 12 -16.59 8.63 -0.46
C TYR A 12 -17.59 7.52 -0.75
N LEU A 13 -18.82 7.58 -0.19
CA LEU A 13 -19.88 6.66 -0.57
C LEU A 13 -20.23 6.77 -2.06
N ASP A 14 -20.34 7.99 -2.57
CA ASP A 14 -20.63 8.22 -3.99
C ASP A 14 -19.44 7.84 -4.88
N MET A 15 -18.21 8.10 -4.46
CA MET A 15 -17.02 7.60 -5.15
C MET A 15 -17.02 6.07 -5.24
N VAL A 16 -17.28 5.37 -4.13
CA VAL A 16 -17.32 3.90 -4.09
C VAL A 16 -18.41 3.35 -5.02
N LYS A 17 -19.64 3.91 -4.98
CA LYS A 17 -20.73 3.54 -5.90
C LYS A 17 -20.31 3.69 -7.36
N ASN A 18 -19.67 4.82 -7.70
CA ASN A 18 -19.19 5.08 -9.05
C ASN A 18 -18.08 4.09 -9.47
N CYS A 19 -17.13 3.78 -8.57
CA CYS A 19 -16.09 2.80 -8.83
C CYS A 19 -16.66 1.41 -9.12
N VAL A 20 -17.62 0.96 -8.32
CA VAL A 20 -18.28 -0.35 -8.50
C VAL A 20 -19.08 -0.37 -9.81
N LYS A 21 -19.91 0.66 -10.05
CA LYS A 21 -20.76 0.76 -11.24
C LYS A 21 -19.95 0.72 -12.54
N ASN A 22 -18.82 1.41 -12.58
CA ASN A 22 -17.99 1.58 -13.78
C ASN A 22 -16.81 0.60 -13.85
N ASN A 23 -16.68 -0.33 -12.89
CA ASN A 23 -15.54 -1.23 -12.75
C ASN A 23 -14.19 -0.48 -12.76
N THR A 24 -14.14 0.69 -12.12
CA THR A 24 -12.94 1.49 -11.94
C THR A 24 -12.39 1.33 -10.53
N GLY A 25 -11.42 2.15 -10.15
CA GLY A 25 -10.87 2.21 -8.80
C GLY A 25 -10.64 3.65 -8.37
N PHE A 26 -9.92 3.83 -7.28
CA PHE A 26 -9.58 5.11 -6.70
C PHE A 26 -8.14 5.15 -6.23
N GLY A 27 -7.60 6.34 -6.08
CA GLY A 27 -6.25 6.57 -5.58
C GLY A 27 -6.22 6.72 -4.07
N ILE A 28 -5.18 6.21 -3.43
CA ILE A 28 -4.83 6.50 -2.04
C ILE A 28 -3.48 7.18 -2.01
N SER A 29 -3.42 8.40 -1.48
CA SER A 29 -2.20 9.16 -1.24
C SER A 29 -2.10 9.54 0.23
N LEU A 30 -0.87 9.56 0.75
CA LEU A 30 -0.60 9.97 2.11
C LEU A 30 -0.67 11.50 2.24
N THR A 31 -1.40 11.98 3.23
CA THR A 31 -1.40 13.40 3.61
C THR A 31 -0.11 13.75 4.34
N LYS A 32 0.48 14.91 4.04
CA LYS A 32 1.66 15.41 4.76
C LYS A 32 1.28 15.85 6.16
N SER A 33 2.17 15.61 7.11
CA SER A 33 1.95 16.01 8.50
C SER A 33 1.77 17.54 8.61
N ASN A 34 0.75 17.96 9.37
CA ASN A 34 0.43 19.38 9.64
C ASN A 34 0.10 20.23 8.40
N SER A 35 -0.42 19.62 7.34
CA SER A 35 -0.77 20.29 6.09
C SER A 35 -1.98 19.58 5.45
N ASP A 36 -2.75 20.31 4.65
CA ASP A 36 -3.77 19.73 3.77
C ASP A 36 -3.17 19.17 2.48
N ASP A 37 -1.85 19.32 2.30
CA ASP A 37 -1.11 18.75 1.18
C ASP A 37 -0.98 17.23 1.31
N PHE A 38 -0.76 16.59 0.19
CA PHE A 38 -0.48 15.15 0.12
C PHE A 38 0.78 14.86 -0.73
N TYR A 39 1.31 13.67 -0.58
CA TYR A 39 2.43 13.22 -1.40
C TYR A 39 1.95 12.93 -2.83
N ASN A 40 2.80 13.25 -3.81
CA ASN A 40 2.47 13.08 -5.23
C ASN A 40 2.45 11.62 -5.68
N VAL A 41 3.10 10.73 -4.94
CA VAL A 41 3.10 9.29 -5.22
C VAL A 41 2.10 8.60 -4.31
N GLY A 42 1.18 7.86 -4.92
CA GLY A 42 0.17 7.09 -4.23
C GLY A 42 -0.01 5.71 -4.86
N THR A 43 -1.05 5.00 -4.41
CA THR A 43 -1.43 3.68 -4.90
C THR A 43 -2.83 3.70 -5.46
N TYR A 44 -2.98 3.31 -6.73
CA TYR A 44 -4.29 3.05 -7.32
C TYR A 44 -4.83 1.72 -6.81
N CYS A 45 -6.06 1.75 -6.31
CA CYS A 45 -6.71 0.60 -5.69
C CYS A 45 -8.01 0.27 -6.41
N LYS A 46 -8.36 -1.02 -6.42
CA LYS A 46 -9.71 -1.50 -6.76
C LYS A 46 -10.40 -2.05 -5.50
N ILE A 47 -11.71 -1.93 -5.46
CA ILE A 47 -12.53 -2.56 -4.43
C ILE A 47 -12.57 -4.05 -4.73
N SER A 48 -12.07 -4.87 -3.79
CA SER A 48 -12.06 -6.34 -3.92
C SER A 48 -13.22 -6.98 -3.16
N ASP A 49 -13.71 -6.31 -2.12
CA ASP A 49 -14.81 -6.78 -1.30
C ASP A 49 -15.52 -5.60 -0.62
N TRP A 50 -16.77 -5.81 -0.20
CA TRP A 50 -17.54 -4.84 0.57
C TRP A 50 -18.56 -5.53 1.46
N GLU A 51 -18.85 -4.92 2.60
CA GLU A 51 -19.82 -5.41 3.58
C GLU A 51 -20.54 -4.26 4.28
N GLN A 52 -21.74 -4.52 4.78
CA GLN A 52 -22.37 -3.62 5.73
C GLN A 52 -21.90 -4.00 7.13
N MET A 53 -21.30 -3.05 7.82
CA MET A 53 -20.80 -3.24 9.18
C MET A 53 -21.97 -3.21 10.19
N ASP A 54 -21.72 -3.73 11.41
CA ASP A 54 -22.74 -3.80 12.49
C ASP A 54 -23.31 -2.43 12.87
N ASP A 55 -22.56 -1.36 12.70
CA ASP A 55 -22.97 0.02 12.94
C ASP A 55 -23.68 0.68 11.74
N GLY A 56 -23.96 -0.10 10.69
CA GLY A 56 -24.64 0.35 9.48
C GLY A 56 -23.74 1.06 8.46
N LEU A 57 -22.45 1.28 8.76
CA LEU A 57 -21.50 1.86 7.82
C LEU A 57 -21.10 0.86 6.73
N LEU A 58 -20.61 1.40 5.61
CA LEU A 58 -20.04 0.61 4.53
C LEU A 58 -18.56 0.29 4.83
N GLY A 59 -18.25 -0.99 4.97
CA GLY A 59 -16.87 -1.51 4.93
C GLY A 59 -16.49 -1.88 3.51
N ILE A 60 -15.28 -1.53 3.08
CA ILE A 60 -14.70 -2.01 1.82
C ILE A 60 -13.29 -2.54 2.04
N THR A 61 -12.89 -3.50 1.21
CA THR A 61 -11.49 -3.91 1.11
C THR A 61 -10.90 -3.36 -0.18
N ALA A 62 -9.98 -2.41 -0.04
CA ALA A 62 -9.22 -1.86 -1.16
C ALA A 62 -8.02 -2.76 -1.46
N ARG A 63 -7.84 -3.16 -2.73
CA ARG A 63 -6.67 -3.91 -3.21
C ARG A 63 -5.79 -3.03 -4.07
N GLY A 64 -4.54 -2.77 -3.64
CA GLY A 64 -3.54 -2.05 -4.42
C GLY A 64 -3.22 -2.76 -5.74
N LYS A 65 -3.13 -1.97 -6.81
CA LYS A 65 -2.87 -2.47 -8.17
C LYS A 65 -1.53 -2.00 -8.70
N TYR A 66 -1.30 -0.69 -8.72
CA TYR A 66 -0.05 -0.09 -9.18
C TYR A 66 0.16 1.25 -8.47
N ARG A 67 1.40 1.73 -8.47
CA ARG A 67 1.75 3.07 -8.01
C ARG A 67 1.44 4.09 -9.09
N TYR A 68 1.11 5.30 -8.67
CA TYR A 68 0.92 6.40 -9.59
C TYR A 68 1.61 7.66 -9.07
N LYS A 69 1.87 8.58 -10.01
CA LYS A 69 2.27 9.95 -9.73
C LYS A 69 1.14 10.89 -10.12
N ILE A 70 0.81 11.84 -9.24
CA ILE A 70 -0.16 12.89 -9.52
C ILE A 70 0.49 13.93 -10.42
N LEU A 71 -0.14 14.23 -11.55
CA LEU A 71 0.27 15.27 -12.47
C LEU A 71 -0.46 16.58 -12.17
N ASN A 72 -1.75 16.48 -11.89
CA ASN A 72 -2.63 17.61 -11.59
C ASN A 72 -3.81 17.12 -10.76
N TYR A 73 -4.46 18.00 -10.00
CA TYR A 73 -5.64 17.65 -9.24
C TYR A 73 -6.64 18.80 -9.14
N LYS A 74 -7.89 18.45 -8.81
CA LYS A 74 -8.99 19.39 -8.55
C LYS A 74 -9.72 18.96 -7.29
N VAL A 75 -10.14 19.93 -6.50
CA VAL A 75 -11.05 19.73 -5.37
C VAL A 75 -12.46 20.03 -5.87
N GLN A 76 -13.34 19.04 -5.75
CA GLN A 76 -14.75 19.19 -6.14
C GLN A 76 -15.53 19.97 -5.08
N SER A 77 -16.77 20.36 -5.40
CA SER A 77 -17.64 21.13 -4.49
C SER A 77 -17.98 20.37 -3.19
N ASP A 78 -17.93 19.03 -3.21
CA ASP A 78 -18.11 18.15 -2.06
C ASP A 78 -16.79 17.84 -1.33
N ASN A 79 -15.70 18.50 -1.71
CA ASN A 79 -14.32 18.29 -1.25
C ASN A 79 -13.73 16.91 -1.66
N LEU A 80 -14.30 16.20 -2.62
CA LEU A 80 -13.63 15.06 -3.20
C LEU A 80 -12.47 15.52 -4.09
N ILE A 81 -11.29 14.95 -3.90
CA ILE A 81 -10.14 15.23 -4.75
C ILE A 81 -10.19 14.28 -5.95
N THR A 82 -10.09 14.85 -7.14
CA THR A 82 -9.89 14.12 -8.40
C THR A 82 -8.59 14.54 -9.02
N ALA A 83 -7.85 13.60 -9.61
CA ALA A 83 -6.52 13.85 -10.13
C ALA A 83 -6.29 13.21 -11.51
N ASP A 84 -5.49 13.90 -12.32
CA ASP A 84 -4.85 13.30 -13.48
C ASP A 84 -3.58 12.60 -12.98
N ILE A 85 -3.46 11.32 -13.29
CA ILE A 85 -2.38 10.49 -12.78
C ILE A 85 -1.60 9.83 -13.93
N GLU A 86 -0.33 9.60 -13.69
CA GLU A 86 0.55 8.77 -14.51
C GLU A 86 0.86 7.49 -13.75
N SER A 87 0.65 6.33 -14.38
CA SER A 87 1.05 5.05 -13.78
C SER A 87 2.57 4.97 -13.73
N MET A 88 3.10 4.60 -12.58
CA MET A 88 4.54 4.34 -12.45
C MET A 88 4.84 2.92 -12.90
N ASP A 89 5.91 2.78 -13.68
CA ASP A 89 6.41 1.46 -14.04
C ASP A 89 6.83 0.68 -12.78
N GLU A 90 6.40 -0.56 -12.69
CA GLU A 90 6.92 -1.45 -11.68
C GLU A 90 8.27 -2.00 -12.15
N PRO A 91 9.33 -1.90 -11.32
CA PRO A 91 10.63 -2.42 -11.68
C PRO A 91 10.56 -3.91 -11.99
N ARG A 92 11.50 -4.40 -12.79
CA ARG A 92 11.60 -5.84 -13.05
C ARG A 92 11.79 -6.58 -11.73
N HIS A 93 11.12 -7.70 -11.58
CA HIS A 93 11.38 -8.61 -10.47
C HIS A 93 12.86 -8.99 -10.48
N SER A 94 13.50 -8.87 -9.33
CA SER A 94 14.87 -9.27 -9.14
C SER A 94 14.96 -10.26 -7.98
N ASP A 95 15.79 -11.25 -8.17
CA ASP A 95 16.10 -12.21 -7.10
C ASP A 95 16.73 -11.49 -5.92
N ILE A 96 16.50 -12.03 -4.74
CA ILE A 96 17.08 -11.50 -3.51
C ILE A 96 18.54 -11.93 -3.40
N PRO A 97 19.50 -11.00 -3.29
CA PRO A 97 20.90 -11.31 -3.02
C PRO A 97 21.05 -12.12 -1.72
N LYS A 98 22.10 -12.95 -1.64
CA LYS A 98 22.34 -13.84 -0.49
C LYS A 98 22.37 -13.11 0.85
N GLU A 99 22.94 -11.92 0.89
CA GLU A 99 23.01 -11.09 2.09
C GLU A 99 21.67 -10.55 2.57
N LEU A 100 20.65 -10.52 1.71
CA LEU A 100 19.28 -10.10 2.03
C LEU A 100 18.32 -11.28 2.29
N MET A 101 18.73 -12.51 2.01
CA MET A 101 17.91 -13.71 2.26
C MET A 101 17.43 -13.81 3.73
N PRO A 102 18.21 -13.46 4.77
CA PRO A 102 17.71 -13.50 6.14
C PRO A 102 16.43 -12.67 6.39
N TYR A 103 16.19 -11.61 5.63
CA TYR A 103 14.99 -10.78 5.75
C TYR A 103 13.78 -11.42 5.07
N SER A 104 14.00 -12.20 4.02
CA SER A 104 12.97 -13.06 3.43
C SER A 104 12.58 -14.19 4.39
N ASP A 105 13.56 -14.86 5.00
CA ASP A 105 13.33 -15.90 6.00
C ASP A 105 12.60 -15.33 7.24
N PHE A 106 12.97 -14.13 7.68
CA PHE A 106 12.27 -13.42 8.74
C PHE A 106 10.78 -13.19 8.37
N LEU A 107 10.50 -12.71 7.16
CA LEU A 107 9.12 -12.53 6.68
C LEU A 107 8.38 -13.85 6.65
N LYS A 108 9.01 -14.92 6.15
CA LYS A 108 8.40 -16.25 6.09
C LYS A 108 7.99 -16.74 7.47
N ASN A 109 8.89 -16.69 8.44
CA ASN A 109 8.62 -17.07 9.83
C ASN A 109 7.50 -16.22 10.45
N LEU A 110 7.49 -14.91 10.15
CA LEU A 110 6.45 -14.00 10.66
C LEU A 110 5.06 -14.36 10.12
N LEU A 111 4.95 -14.66 8.84
CA LEU A 111 3.68 -15.03 8.21
C LEU A 111 3.20 -16.44 8.61
N GLU A 112 4.11 -17.35 8.93
CA GLU A 112 3.77 -18.67 9.49
C GLU A 112 3.24 -18.55 10.93
N GLN A 113 3.83 -17.67 11.75
CA GLN A 113 3.39 -17.44 13.12
C GLN A 113 2.09 -16.62 13.20
N TYR A 114 1.88 -15.70 12.27
CA TYR A 114 0.76 -14.78 12.24
C TYR A 114 0.05 -14.77 10.88
N PRO A 115 -0.70 -15.83 10.52
CA PRO A 115 -1.34 -15.97 9.21
C PRO A 115 -2.27 -14.80 8.86
N LYS A 116 -2.87 -14.16 9.87
CA LYS A 116 -3.75 -13.00 9.69
C LYS A 116 -3.13 -11.79 8.99
N PHE A 117 -1.80 -11.70 8.91
CA PHE A 117 -1.11 -10.64 8.19
C PHE A 117 -1.10 -10.84 6.67
N TYR A 118 -1.59 -11.97 6.20
CA TYR A 118 -1.64 -12.25 4.76
C TYR A 118 -2.85 -13.13 4.43
N HIS A 119 -3.48 -12.89 3.28
CA HIS A 119 -4.55 -13.75 2.81
C HIS A 119 -3.99 -15.12 2.43
N ASP A 120 -4.50 -16.20 3.04
CA ASP A 120 -3.96 -17.56 2.92
C ASP A 120 -3.93 -18.08 1.48
N ASP A 121 -4.89 -17.65 0.63
CA ASP A 121 -5.01 -18.09 -0.75
C ASP A 121 -4.12 -17.35 -1.75
N ALA A 122 -3.39 -16.31 -1.30
CA ALA A 122 -2.57 -15.52 -2.19
C ALA A 122 -1.17 -16.14 -2.38
N PRO A 123 -0.61 -16.14 -3.60
CA PRO A 123 0.73 -16.63 -3.87
C PRO A 123 1.79 -15.90 -3.05
N LYS A 124 2.79 -16.64 -2.57
CA LYS A 124 3.89 -16.12 -1.75
C LYS A 124 5.21 -16.23 -2.53
N TYR A 125 5.87 -15.10 -2.76
CA TYR A 125 7.06 -14.98 -3.61
C TYR A 125 8.30 -14.60 -2.78
N TYR A 126 8.73 -15.52 -1.92
CA TYR A 126 9.84 -15.28 -0.98
C TYR A 126 11.21 -15.07 -1.63
N SER A 127 11.38 -15.42 -2.90
CA SER A 127 12.60 -15.15 -3.68
C SER A 127 12.61 -13.79 -4.38
N GLU A 128 11.49 -13.06 -4.36
CA GLU A 128 11.34 -11.81 -5.09
C GLU A 128 11.49 -10.59 -4.17
N SER A 129 12.50 -9.75 -4.46
CA SER A 129 12.80 -8.55 -3.66
C SER A 129 11.62 -7.58 -3.56
N GLY A 130 10.87 -7.39 -4.63
CA GLY A 130 9.71 -6.51 -4.67
C GLY A 130 8.58 -6.99 -3.78
N TRP A 131 8.28 -8.29 -3.81
CA TRP A 131 7.23 -8.89 -2.98
C TRP A 131 7.62 -8.87 -1.50
N VAL A 132 8.84 -9.32 -1.17
CA VAL A 132 9.33 -9.36 0.21
C VAL A 132 9.40 -7.97 0.81
N GLY A 133 9.97 -7.00 0.07
CA GLY A 133 10.04 -5.61 0.53
C GLY A 133 8.67 -5.00 0.77
N SER A 134 7.71 -5.23 -0.13
CA SER A 134 6.34 -4.72 0.04
C SER A 134 5.65 -5.32 1.26
N ARG A 135 5.77 -6.64 1.49
CA ARG A 135 5.16 -7.29 2.65
C ARG A 135 5.79 -6.83 3.96
N LEU A 136 7.11 -6.74 4.03
CA LEU A 136 7.80 -6.22 5.21
C LEU A 136 7.38 -4.76 5.51
N THR A 137 7.28 -3.91 4.48
CA THR A 137 6.83 -2.52 4.66
C THR A 137 5.42 -2.43 5.23
N GLU A 138 4.51 -3.33 4.85
CA GLU A 138 3.15 -3.36 5.40
C GLU A 138 3.13 -3.76 6.87
N ILE A 139 3.88 -4.78 7.25
CA ILE A 139 3.81 -5.44 8.56
C ILE A 139 4.64 -4.69 9.60
N LEU A 140 5.81 -4.20 9.23
CA LEU A 140 6.72 -3.56 10.18
C LEU A 140 6.16 -2.24 10.73
N PRO A 141 6.37 -1.93 12.02
CA PRO A 141 5.94 -0.70 12.66
C PRO A 141 6.87 0.49 12.29
N MET A 142 7.09 0.68 10.99
CA MET A 142 7.89 1.79 10.49
C MET A 142 7.12 3.10 10.56
N PRO A 143 7.79 4.25 10.79
CA PRO A 143 7.20 5.57 10.65
C PRO A 143 6.54 5.72 9.27
N ILE A 144 5.38 6.39 9.22
CA ILE A 144 4.61 6.49 7.97
C ILE A 144 5.38 7.20 6.86
N ASN A 145 6.22 8.19 7.22
CA ASN A 145 7.07 8.89 6.26
C ASN A 145 8.14 7.96 5.66
N ASP A 146 8.69 7.04 6.45
CA ASP A 146 9.65 6.06 5.95
C ASP A 146 8.98 5.07 4.99
N LYS A 147 7.74 4.65 5.29
CA LYS A 147 6.93 3.85 4.37
C LYS A 147 6.65 4.59 3.05
N GLN A 148 6.40 5.90 3.11
CA GLN A 148 6.23 6.73 1.93
C GLN A 148 7.52 6.81 1.09
N ILE A 149 8.68 7.00 1.72
CA ILE A 149 9.98 6.98 1.03
C ILE A 149 10.21 5.63 0.32
N ILE A 150 9.84 4.53 0.97
CA ILE A 150 9.91 3.20 0.34
C ILE A 150 8.96 3.10 -0.85
N LEU A 151 7.73 3.61 -0.72
CA LEU A 151 6.76 3.63 -1.82
C LEU A 151 7.28 4.43 -3.03
N GLU A 152 7.93 5.55 -2.81
CA GLU A 152 8.49 6.43 -3.84
C GLU A 152 9.78 5.87 -4.47
N THR A 153 10.51 5.03 -3.77
CA THR A 153 11.74 4.41 -4.28
C THR A 153 11.41 3.49 -5.46
N GLU A 154 12.07 3.65 -6.60
CA GLU A 154 11.77 2.88 -7.82
C GLU A 154 12.37 1.47 -7.76
N ASP A 155 13.60 1.32 -7.32
CA ASP A 155 14.33 0.05 -7.30
C ASP A 155 13.93 -0.84 -6.11
N TYR A 156 13.54 -2.09 -6.37
CA TYR A 156 13.11 -3.04 -5.35
C TYR A 156 14.23 -3.48 -4.40
N LEU A 157 15.47 -3.58 -4.87
CA LEU A 157 16.60 -3.92 -4.01
C LEU A 157 16.92 -2.76 -3.07
N VAL A 158 16.89 -1.53 -3.59
CA VAL A 158 17.09 -0.32 -2.76
C VAL A 158 16.00 -0.22 -1.68
N ARG A 159 14.75 -0.56 -2.00
CA ARG A 159 13.67 -0.66 -0.98
C ARG A 159 14.02 -1.69 0.10
N LEU A 160 14.48 -2.87 -0.31
CA LEU A 160 14.78 -3.95 0.62
C LEU A 160 16.01 -3.62 1.49
N TYR A 161 17.01 -2.91 0.96
CA TYR A 161 18.12 -2.38 1.77
C TYR A 161 17.66 -1.35 2.82
N LYS A 162 16.77 -0.42 2.47
CA LYS A 162 16.18 0.52 3.44
C LYS A 162 15.43 -0.20 4.57
N ILE A 163 14.70 -1.26 4.23
CA ILE A 163 13.98 -2.10 5.21
C ILE A 163 14.97 -2.86 6.09
N LYS A 164 16.04 -3.42 5.50
CA LYS A 164 17.15 -4.02 6.23
C LYS A 164 17.71 -3.05 7.27
N ASP A 165 18.08 -1.85 6.85
CA ASP A 165 18.66 -0.83 7.73
C ASP A 165 17.71 -0.48 8.90
N TYR A 166 16.39 -0.39 8.63
CA TYR A 166 15.40 -0.21 9.67
C TYR A 166 15.36 -1.38 10.67
N ILE A 167 15.31 -2.63 10.18
CA ILE A 167 15.28 -3.83 11.05
C ILE A 167 16.55 -3.90 11.90
N ASP A 168 17.70 -3.70 11.29
CA ASP A 168 18.99 -3.82 11.98
C ASP A 168 19.17 -2.71 13.04
N SER A 169 18.66 -1.51 12.79
CA SER A 169 18.64 -0.43 13.81
C SER A 169 17.83 -0.78 15.05
N LYS A 170 16.86 -1.68 14.95
CA LYS A 170 16.02 -2.12 16.08
C LYS A 170 16.61 -3.31 16.85
N LYS A 171 17.57 -4.02 16.28
CA LYS A 171 18.27 -5.12 16.97
C LYS A 171 19.38 -4.61 17.90
N THR A 172 19.80 -3.36 17.78
CA THR A 172 20.91 -2.76 18.53
C THR A 172 20.46 -2.10 19.85
N ILE A 173 19.18 -2.25 20.22
CA ILE A 173 18.60 -1.82 21.51
C ILE A 173 18.24 -3.05 22.33
#